data_64cbc99acfb52da7f7f479d9b00425bd
#
_entry.id   64cbc99acfb52da7f7f479d9b00425bd
#
_cell.length_a   1.000
_cell.length_b   1.000
_cell.length_c   1.000
_cell.angle_alpha   90.00
_cell.angle_beta   90.00
_cell.angle_gamma   90.00
#
_symmetry.space_group_name_H-M   'P 1'
#
loop_
_entity.id
_entity.type
_entity.pdbx_description
1 polymer ?
#
loop_
_entity_poly.entity_id
_entity_poly.type
_entity_poly.pdbx_seq_one_letter_code
_entity_poly.pdbx_strand_id
1 'polypeptide(L)'
;MASSLPLTISSKRSVSPGLLRCILVSGDTMGKGKLIDEIFGEFCEGSFIQPTFITDYPVEMSPLTKKHRSKPGLTERFELMVNGKELANAYSELNDPIDQEERFVEQMRLADKGDDEAMIIDKDFLRALQYGMPPTSGIGIGIDRLVMLMTGQTTIQEVLFFPQMRPEKVAKRDSEAAYTAIGVPAEWVAPLQKAGYLTVASLEGVNPAKVHQEICGLNKKFKLGYTNPTIDEVAAWANAAKQ
;
A
#
# COMPACT_ATOMS: atom_id res chain seq x y z
N MET A 1 35.76 1.14 29.18
CA MET A 1 36.24 0.27 28.08
C MET A 1 35.03 -0.47 27.49
N ALA A 2 34.48 0.03 26.42
CA ALA A 2 33.36 -0.61 25.75
C ALA A 2 33.92 -1.50 24.62
N SER A 3 33.78 -2.80 24.78
CA SER A 3 34.19 -3.76 23.75
C SER A 3 33.21 -3.71 22.58
N SER A 4 33.68 -3.23 21.44
CA SER A 4 33.01 -3.39 20.17
C SER A 4 33.11 -4.84 19.75
N LEU A 5 31.97 -5.54 19.68
CA LEU A 5 31.89 -6.85 19.01
C LEU A 5 31.92 -6.65 17.50
N PRO A 6 32.84 -7.26 16.76
CA PRO A 6 32.80 -7.24 15.32
C PRO A 6 31.72 -8.17 14.82
N LEU A 7 30.81 -7.66 14.01
CA LEU A 7 29.86 -8.44 13.21
C LEU A 7 30.64 -9.23 12.15
N THR A 8 31.02 -10.46 12.48
CA THR A 8 31.57 -11.41 11.50
C THR A 8 30.39 -12.09 10.81
N ILE A 9 30.06 -11.67 9.60
CA ILE A 9 29.05 -12.32 8.75
C ILE A 9 29.67 -13.61 8.21
N SER A 10 29.27 -14.75 8.77
CA SER A 10 29.62 -16.07 8.26
C SER A 10 28.93 -16.31 6.91
N SER A 11 29.72 -16.56 5.88
CA SER A 11 29.38 -16.64 4.46
C SER A 11 28.66 -17.91 4.04
N LYS A 12 27.50 -18.25 4.61
CA LYS A 12 26.62 -19.36 4.10
C LYS A 12 25.15 -19.21 4.46
N ARG A 13 24.60 -18.01 4.60
CA ARG A 13 23.14 -17.84 4.58
C ARG A 13 22.74 -17.13 3.30
N SER A 14 21.79 -17.71 2.57
CA SER A 14 21.14 -17.01 1.47
C SER A 14 20.61 -15.67 2.00
N VAL A 15 21.10 -14.59 1.42
CA VAL A 15 20.63 -13.24 1.75
C VAL A 15 19.13 -13.22 1.49
N SER A 16 18.33 -12.85 2.48
CA SER A 16 16.88 -12.77 2.27
C SER A 16 16.55 -11.74 1.19
N PRO A 17 15.47 -11.92 0.41
CA PRO A 17 15.06 -10.95 -0.60
C PRO A 17 14.89 -9.54 -0.02
N GLY A 18 14.47 -9.41 1.24
CA GLY A 18 14.34 -8.13 1.95
C GLY A 18 15.69 -7.47 2.22
N LEU A 19 16.68 -8.22 2.72
CA LEU A 19 18.03 -7.69 2.93
C LEU A 19 18.69 -7.29 1.60
N LEU A 20 18.46 -8.05 0.52
CA LEU A 20 18.93 -7.70 -0.81
C LEU A 20 18.28 -6.40 -1.29
N ARG A 21 16.98 -6.22 -1.00
CA ARG A 21 16.24 -4.98 -1.31
C ARG A 21 16.80 -3.80 -0.50
N CYS A 22 17.01 -3.95 0.80
CA CYS A 22 17.63 -2.92 1.65
C CYS A 22 19.02 -2.52 1.13
N ILE A 23 19.86 -3.50 0.74
CA ILE A 23 21.21 -3.25 0.21
C ILE A 23 21.17 -2.63 -1.19
N LEU A 24 20.25 -3.04 -2.05
CA LEU A 24 20.14 -2.55 -3.43
C LEU A 24 19.44 -1.18 -3.53
N VAL A 25 18.56 -0.87 -2.57
CA VAL A 25 17.82 0.41 -2.51
C VAL A 25 18.58 1.44 -1.67
N SER A 26 19.56 1.02 -0.85
CA SER A 26 20.44 1.92 -0.08
C SER A 26 21.44 2.68 -0.97
N GLY A 27 20.95 3.32 -2.04
CA GLY A 27 21.67 4.38 -2.70
C GLY A 27 21.80 5.60 -1.76
N ASP A 28 22.50 6.64 -2.18
CA ASP A 28 22.74 7.91 -1.45
C ASP A 28 21.46 8.64 -0.99
N THR A 29 20.27 8.06 -1.24
CA THR A 29 18.96 8.63 -0.95
C THR A 29 18.42 8.24 0.44
N MET A 30 18.88 7.14 1.04
CA MET A 30 18.38 6.67 2.35
C MET A 30 19.26 7.19 3.50
N GLY A 31 18.64 7.90 4.44
CA GLY A 31 19.28 8.27 5.70
C GLY A 31 19.50 7.04 6.62
N LYS A 32 20.45 7.14 7.53
CA LYS A 32 20.78 6.09 8.52
C LYS A 32 19.55 5.61 9.30
N GLY A 33 18.67 6.52 9.70
CA GLY A 33 17.45 6.19 10.45
C GLY A 33 16.54 5.26 9.67
N LYS A 34 16.22 5.60 8.42
CA LYS A 34 15.37 4.80 7.54
C LYS A 34 15.95 3.41 7.27
N LEU A 35 17.27 3.31 7.11
CA LEU A 35 17.92 2.01 6.93
C LEU A 35 17.79 1.12 8.17
N ILE A 36 17.90 1.69 9.38
CA ILE A 36 17.69 0.96 10.64
C ILE A 36 16.24 0.47 10.73
N ASP A 37 15.28 1.31 10.37
CA ASP A 37 13.86 1.00 10.39
C ASP A 37 13.51 -0.16 9.45
N GLU A 38 13.95 -0.11 8.21
CA GLU A 38 13.77 -1.18 7.22
C GLU A 38 14.36 -2.53 7.69
N ILE A 39 15.57 -2.49 8.27
CA ILE A 39 16.21 -3.70 8.79
C ILE A 39 15.43 -4.23 9.99
N PHE A 40 14.98 -3.36 10.89
CA PHE A 40 14.19 -3.74 12.06
C PHE A 40 12.84 -4.34 11.65
N GLY A 41 12.11 -3.70 10.74
CA GLY A 41 10.83 -4.20 10.21
C GLY A 41 10.96 -5.58 9.57
N GLU A 42 11.99 -5.78 8.75
CA GLU A 42 12.18 -7.07 8.04
C GLU A 42 12.60 -8.22 8.97
N PHE A 43 13.46 -7.96 9.95
CA PHE A 43 14.10 -9.03 10.74
C PHE A 43 13.61 -9.18 12.17
N CYS A 44 13.05 -8.12 12.76
CA CYS A 44 12.74 -8.11 14.19
C CYS A 44 11.25 -7.99 14.47
N GLU A 45 10.54 -7.11 13.79
CA GLU A 45 9.17 -6.73 14.12
C GLU A 45 8.25 -7.93 14.23
N GLY A 46 8.24 -8.82 13.23
CA GLY A 46 7.41 -10.02 13.20
C GLY A 46 7.70 -11.05 14.30
N SER A 47 8.82 -10.91 15.02
CA SER A 47 9.21 -11.84 16.10
C SER A 47 8.59 -11.50 17.45
N PHE A 48 8.07 -10.29 17.66
CA PHE A 48 7.51 -9.84 18.93
C PHE A 48 6.07 -10.30 19.12
N ILE A 49 5.87 -11.54 19.52
CA ILE A 49 4.52 -12.09 19.75
C ILE A 49 3.94 -11.58 21.08
N GLN A 50 4.73 -11.65 22.16
CA GLN A 50 4.34 -11.14 23.46
C GLN A 50 4.48 -9.61 23.51
N PRO A 51 3.68 -8.93 24.36
CA PRO A 51 3.84 -7.47 24.54
C PRO A 51 5.28 -7.11 24.90
N THR A 52 5.93 -6.34 24.02
CA THR A 52 7.33 -5.98 24.15
C THR A 52 7.49 -4.49 23.87
N PHE A 53 8.16 -3.78 24.79
CA PHE A 53 8.51 -2.39 24.60
C PHE A 53 9.88 -2.27 23.91
N ILE A 54 9.90 -1.60 22.77
CA ILE A 54 11.13 -1.19 22.08
C ILE A 54 11.38 0.26 22.48
N THR A 55 12.55 0.54 23.05
CA THR A 55 12.86 1.85 23.64
C THR A 55 14.09 2.49 22.99
N ASP A 56 14.29 3.79 23.26
CA ASP A 56 15.51 4.49 22.90
C ASP A 56 15.79 4.56 21.40
N TYR A 57 14.81 5.08 20.66
CA TYR A 57 14.92 5.25 19.21
C TYR A 57 15.97 6.29 18.81
N PRO A 58 16.67 6.12 17.68
CA PRO A 58 17.57 7.14 17.15
C PRO A 58 16.89 8.48 16.90
N VAL A 59 17.63 9.56 17.11
CA VAL A 59 17.13 10.94 16.89
C VAL A 59 16.67 11.14 15.46
N GLU A 60 17.36 10.56 14.50
CA GLU A 60 17.09 10.67 13.06
C GLU A 60 15.73 10.08 12.67
N MET A 61 15.22 9.11 13.44
CA MET A 61 13.91 8.46 13.23
C MET A 61 12.76 9.14 13.98
N SER A 62 13.03 10.18 14.75
CA SER A 62 12.08 10.71 15.73
C SER A 62 12.07 12.24 15.73
N PRO A 63 11.60 12.90 14.63
CA PRO A 63 11.73 14.34 14.46
C PRO A 63 10.94 15.19 15.48
N LEU A 64 9.92 14.63 16.11
CA LEU A 64 9.06 15.34 17.09
C LEU A 64 9.37 14.96 18.55
N THR A 65 10.36 14.10 18.75
CA THR A 65 10.66 13.53 20.06
C THR A 65 11.86 14.22 20.72
N LYS A 66 11.74 14.43 22.02
CA LYS A 66 12.81 15.02 22.82
C LYS A 66 14.05 14.11 22.86
N LYS A 67 15.25 14.71 22.80
CA LYS A 67 16.51 13.99 22.98
C LYS A 67 16.55 13.30 24.35
N HIS A 68 17.11 12.09 24.37
CA HIS A 68 17.26 11.33 25.60
C HIS A 68 18.20 12.08 26.57
N ARG A 69 17.76 12.25 27.82
CA ARG A 69 18.46 13.04 28.85
C ARG A 69 19.85 12.52 29.22
N SER A 70 20.14 11.23 28.98
CA SER A 70 21.39 10.59 29.41
C SER A 70 22.07 9.76 28.30
N LYS A 71 21.42 9.55 27.14
CA LYS A 71 21.95 8.74 26.03
C LYS A 71 22.07 9.60 24.77
N PRO A 72 23.22 10.18 24.44
CA PRO A 72 23.39 10.99 23.23
C PRO A 72 23.02 10.22 21.95
N GLY A 73 22.39 10.89 21.03
CA GLY A 73 21.95 10.31 19.75
C GLY A 73 20.66 9.50 19.81
N LEU A 74 20.08 9.33 20.99
CA LEU A 74 18.79 8.64 21.19
C LEU A 74 17.71 9.62 21.65
N THR A 75 16.46 9.15 21.62
CA THR A 75 15.27 9.88 22.07
C THR A 75 14.56 9.14 23.19
N GLU A 76 13.77 9.87 23.97
CA GLU A 76 12.87 9.31 24.99
C GLU A 76 11.57 8.83 24.34
N ARG A 77 11.65 7.73 23.59
CA ARG A 77 10.53 7.13 22.84
C ARG A 77 10.46 5.64 23.10
N PHE A 78 9.25 5.11 23.13
CA PHE A 78 9.02 3.68 23.02
C PHE A 78 7.88 3.35 22.06
N GLU A 79 7.95 2.16 21.52
CA GLU A 79 6.83 1.52 20.83
C GLU A 79 6.46 0.23 21.54
N LEU A 80 5.16 -0.02 21.68
CA LEU A 80 4.63 -1.28 22.19
C LEU A 80 4.31 -2.21 21.01
N MET A 81 5.11 -3.25 20.87
CA MET A 81 4.90 -4.31 19.89
C MET A 81 4.10 -5.44 20.50
N VAL A 82 3.07 -5.90 19.81
CA VAL A 82 2.23 -7.05 20.21
C VAL A 82 1.83 -7.83 18.97
N ASN A 83 2.06 -9.13 19.00
CA ASN A 83 1.71 -10.03 17.88
C ASN A 83 2.28 -9.58 16.52
N GLY A 84 3.54 -9.16 16.53
CA GLY A 84 4.26 -8.70 15.34
C GLY A 84 3.76 -7.36 14.77
N LYS A 85 3.09 -6.53 15.57
CA LYS A 85 2.55 -5.23 15.15
C LYS A 85 2.75 -4.17 16.22
N GLU A 86 3.07 -2.95 15.82
CA GLU A 86 3.03 -1.79 16.70
C GLU A 86 1.58 -1.54 17.15
N LEU A 87 1.35 -1.56 18.46
CA LEU A 87 0.06 -1.24 19.07
C LEU A 87 0.00 0.20 19.58
N ALA A 88 1.09 0.69 20.13
CA ALA A 88 1.19 2.04 20.67
C ALA A 88 2.59 2.62 20.47
N ASN A 89 2.65 3.94 20.36
CA ASN A 89 3.85 4.73 20.24
C ASN A 89 3.76 5.91 21.21
N ALA A 90 4.79 6.11 22.02
CA ALA A 90 4.80 7.17 23.03
C ALA A 90 6.19 7.77 23.19
N TYR A 91 6.22 9.06 23.47
CA TYR A 91 7.49 9.76 23.66
C TYR A 91 7.33 11.03 24.50
N SER A 92 8.47 11.53 25.02
CA SER A 92 8.57 12.87 25.54
C SER A 92 8.54 13.86 24.38
N GLU A 93 7.59 14.77 24.39
CA GLU A 93 7.40 15.76 23.32
C GLU A 93 8.61 16.72 23.24
N LEU A 94 9.06 17.00 22.03
CA LEU A 94 10.06 18.03 21.80
C LEU A 94 9.41 19.40 21.97
N ASN A 95 9.76 20.08 23.06
CA ASN A 95 9.19 21.39 23.43
C ASN A 95 10.17 22.57 23.27
N ASP A 96 11.32 22.34 22.63
CA ASP A 96 12.27 23.37 22.26
C ASP A 96 12.03 23.79 20.78
N PRO A 97 11.58 25.02 20.52
CA PRO A 97 11.30 25.46 19.15
C PRO A 97 12.55 25.54 18.27
N ILE A 98 13.75 25.77 18.85
CA ILE A 98 14.99 25.85 18.09
C ILE A 98 15.41 24.43 17.63
N ASP A 99 15.46 23.46 18.55
CA ASP A 99 15.76 22.07 18.22
C ASP A 99 14.71 21.53 17.22
N GLN A 100 13.44 21.90 17.37
CA GLN A 100 12.39 21.48 16.44
C GLN A 100 12.59 22.03 15.02
N GLU A 101 12.98 23.30 14.89
CA GLU A 101 13.27 23.90 13.59
C GLU A 101 14.47 23.19 12.93
N GLU A 102 15.53 22.92 13.67
CA GLU A 102 16.69 22.16 13.17
C GLU A 102 16.28 20.78 12.64
N ARG A 103 15.38 20.07 13.38
CA ARG A 103 14.86 18.77 12.94
C ARG A 103 14.08 18.86 11.66
N PHE A 104 13.21 19.86 11.50
CA PHE A 104 12.45 20.06 10.27
C PHE A 104 13.36 20.40 9.07
N VAL A 105 14.41 21.21 9.28
CA VAL A 105 15.39 21.49 8.23
C VAL A 105 16.11 20.22 7.80
N GLU A 106 16.46 19.33 8.73
CA GLU A 106 17.10 18.05 8.39
C GLU A 106 16.13 17.12 7.65
N GLN A 107 14.86 17.06 8.05
CA GLN A 107 13.82 16.32 7.30
C GLN A 107 13.67 16.83 5.87
N MET A 108 13.68 18.14 5.64
CA MET A 108 13.65 18.69 4.28
C MET A 108 14.84 18.27 3.44
N ARG A 109 16.04 18.21 4.02
CA ARG A 109 17.23 17.72 3.31
C ARG A 109 17.10 16.25 2.91
N LEU A 110 16.38 15.43 3.70
CA LEU A 110 16.06 14.05 3.34
C LEU A 110 15.01 13.99 2.23
N ALA A 111 13.99 14.86 2.26
CA ALA A 111 13.01 15.00 1.19
C ALA A 111 13.66 15.34 -0.15
N ASP A 112 14.60 16.30 -0.16
CA ASP A 112 15.35 16.68 -1.36
C ASP A 112 16.19 15.53 -1.95
N LYS A 113 16.54 14.56 -1.12
CA LYS A 113 17.23 13.32 -1.54
C LYS A 113 16.28 12.21 -1.99
N GLY A 114 14.96 12.44 -1.95
CA GLY A 114 13.94 11.49 -2.40
C GLY A 114 13.30 10.65 -1.30
N ASP A 115 13.33 11.11 -0.05
CA ASP A 115 12.56 10.50 1.04
C ASP A 115 11.12 11.05 1.04
N ASP A 116 10.18 10.27 0.52
CA ASP A 116 8.76 10.65 0.38
C ASP A 116 8.03 10.76 1.73
N GLU A 117 8.61 10.25 2.82
CA GLU A 117 8.03 10.29 4.17
C GLU A 117 8.55 11.47 5.00
N ALA A 118 9.50 12.23 4.47
CA ALA A 118 10.10 13.36 5.17
C ALA A 118 9.10 14.50 5.37
N MET A 119 9.13 15.07 6.58
CA MET A 119 8.20 16.13 7.00
C MET A 119 8.59 17.48 6.39
N ILE A 120 7.57 18.27 6.03
CA ILE A 120 7.74 19.67 5.64
C ILE A 120 7.79 20.57 6.88
N ILE A 121 8.39 21.78 6.73
CA ILE A 121 8.42 22.76 7.84
C ILE A 121 7.01 23.30 8.09
N ASP A 122 6.46 23.01 9.27
CA ASP A 122 5.24 23.62 9.77
C ASP A 122 5.58 24.88 10.62
N LYS A 123 5.46 26.05 10.00
CA LYS A 123 5.77 27.33 10.66
C LYS A 123 4.75 27.69 11.74
N ASP A 124 3.50 27.24 11.62
CA ASP A 124 2.48 27.50 12.62
C ASP A 124 2.72 26.65 13.86
N PHE A 125 3.16 25.41 13.68
CA PHE A 125 3.59 24.55 14.78
C PHE A 125 4.80 25.14 15.52
N LEU A 126 5.83 25.57 14.80
CA LEU A 126 7.00 26.23 15.42
C LEU A 126 6.59 27.49 16.19
N ARG A 127 5.72 28.31 15.63
CA ARG A 127 5.19 29.50 16.31
C ARG A 127 4.41 29.12 17.57
N ALA A 128 3.60 28.06 17.53
CA ALA A 128 2.88 27.57 18.71
C ALA A 128 3.85 27.14 19.82
N LEU A 129 4.94 26.45 19.50
CA LEU A 129 5.98 26.09 20.47
C LEU A 129 6.65 27.31 21.11
N GLN A 130 6.82 28.41 20.38
CA GLN A 130 7.41 29.66 20.90
C GLN A 130 6.54 30.32 21.99
N TYR A 131 5.22 30.09 21.98
CA TYR A 131 4.34 30.55 23.07
C TYR A 131 4.55 29.79 24.38
N GLY A 132 5.22 28.66 24.33
CA GLY A 132 5.60 27.84 25.45
C GLY A 132 4.79 26.54 25.53
N MET A 133 5.53 25.43 25.46
CA MET A 133 4.97 24.08 25.70
C MET A 133 5.60 23.52 26.97
N PRO A 134 4.83 23.18 28.02
CA PRO A 134 5.37 22.58 29.22
C PRO A 134 5.97 21.19 28.92
N PRO A 135 6.83 20.63 29.79
CA PRO A 135 7.25 19.25 29.70
C PRO A 135 6.03 18.33 29.64
N THR A 136 5.91 17.61 28.52
CA THR A 136 4.74 16.80 28.21
C THR A 136 5.20 15.47 27.59
N SER A 137 4.45 14.42 27.79
CA SER A 137 4.57 13.17 27.05
C SER A 137 3.26 12.85 26.37
N GLY A 138 3.36 12.33 25.14
CA GLY A 138 2.22 11.89 24.35
C GLY A 138 2.24 10.40 24.11
N ILE A 139 1.06 9.82 23.88
CA ILE A 139 0.90 8.43 23.45
C ILE A 139 -0.17 8.33 22.37
N GLY A 140 0.17 7.64 21.28
CA GLY A 140 -0.77 7.19 20.27
C GLY A 140 -1.04 5.70 20.44
N ILE A 141 -2.32 5.31 20.50
CA ILE A 141 -2.75 3.90 20.57
C ILE A 141 -3.60 3.61 19.35
N GLY A 142 -3.20 2.60 18.57
CA GLY A 142 -3.98 2.13 17.42
C GLY A 142 -5.25 1.40 17.87
N ILE A 143 -6.37 2.10 17.93
CA ILE A 143 -7.64 1.54 18.43
C ILE A 143 -8.08 0.36 17.58
N ASP A 144 -7.99 0.43 16.26
CA ASP A 144 -8.36 -0.70 15.39
C ASP A 144 -7.45 -1.91 15.65
N ARG A 145 -6.15 -1.70 15.83
CA ARG A 145 -5.21 -2.78 16.19
C ARG A 145 -5.51 -3.35 17.58
N LEU A 146 -5.89 -2.51 18.54
CA LEU A 146 -6.32 -2.96 19.86
C LEU A 146 -7.58 -3.83 19.77
N VAL A 147 -8.58 -3.41 18.98
CA VAL A 147 -9.80 -4.19 18.76
C VAL A 147 -9.48 -5.52 18.07
N MET A 148 -8.61 -5.53 17.04
CA MET A 148 -8.14 -6.77 16.42
C MET A 148 -7.54 -7.73 17.44
N LEU A 149 -6.67 -7.22 18.31
CA LEU A 149 -6.04 -8.02 19.37
C LEU A 149 -7.07 -8.61 20.35
N MET A 150 -8.01 -7.79 20.81
CA MET A 150 -9.03 -8.20 21.79
C MET A 150 -10.07 -9.16 21.21
N THR A 151 -10.35 -9.08 19.92
CA THR A 151 -11.33 -9.93 19.22
C THR A 151 -10.69 -11.11 18.50
N GLY A 152 -9.37 -11.21 18.50
CA GLY A 152 -8.63 -12.28 17.82
C GLY A 152 -8.69 -12.19 16.29
N GLN A 153 -8.94 -11.00 15.72
CA GLN A 153 -9.01 -10.80 14.28
C GLN A 153 -7.62 -10.56 13.70
N THR A 154 -7.40 -11.06 12.47
CA THR A 154 -6.09 -10.99 11.82
C THR A 154 -5.98 -9.81 10.84
N THR A 155 -7.12 -9.31 10.33
CA THR A 155 -7.18 -8.22 9.37
C THR A 155 -7.95 -7.02 9.91
N ILE A 156 -7.52 -5.82 9.55
CA ILE A 156 -8.16 -4.58 9.99
C ILE A 156 -9.58 -4.42 9.41
N GLN A 157 -9.84 -5.02 8.25
CA GLN A 157 -11.16 -4.97 7.61
C GLN A 157 -12.26 -5.61 8.44
N GLU A 158 -11.92 -6.57 9.32
CA GLU A 158 -12.87 -7.29 10.18
C GLU A 158 -13.32 -6.46 11.39
N VAL A 159 -12.61 -5.38 11.70
CA VAL A 159 -12.93 -4.49 12.83
C VAL A 159 -13.40 -3.10 12.41
N LEU A 160 -13.29 -2.76 11.13
CA LEU A 160 -13.81 -1.51 10.57
C LEU A 160 -15.28 -1.66 10.16
N PHE A 161 -16.15 -0.73 10.57
CA PHE A 161 -17.55 -0.71 10.13
C PHE A 161 -17.71 -0.46 8.64
N PHE A 162 -16.84 0.36 8.04
CA PHE A 162 -16.89 0.74 6.63
C PHE A 162 -15.48 0.65 6.03
N PRO A 163 -14.95 -0.59 5.83
CA PRO A 163 -13.63 -0.75 5.24
C PRO A 163 -13.64 -0.27 3.79
N GLN A 164 -12.59 0.43 3.38
CA GLN A 164 -12.41 0.77 1.98
C GLN A 164 -12.14 -0.51 1.19
N MET A 165 -13.06 -0.82 0.29
CA MET A 165 -12.93 -1.93 -0.64
C MET A 165 -12.23 -1.44 -1.91
N ARG A 166 -11.45 -2.33 -2.55
CA ARG A 166 -10.96 -2.01 -3.90
C ARG A 166 -12.18 -1.82 -4.81
N PRO A 167 -12.20 -0.75 -5.63
CA PRO A 167 -13.24 -0.61 -6.65
C PRO A 167 -13.31 -1.91 -7.47
N GLU A 168 -14.52 -2.43 -7.66
CA GLU A 168 -14.71 -3.51 -8.62
C GLU A 168 -14.14 -3.04 -9.96
N LYS A 169 -13.31 -3.87 -10.57
CA LYS A 169 -12.88 -3.63 -11.94
C LYS A 169 -14.12 -3.79 -12.81
N VAL A 170 -14.83 -2.69 -13.06
CA VAL A 170 -15.87 -2.67 -14.05
C VAL A 170 -15.21 -3.06 -15.37
N ALA A 171 -15.54 -4.24 -15.89
CA ALA A 171 -15.01 -4.68 -17.15
C ALA A 171 -15.37 -3.64 -18.20
N LYS A 172 -14.34 -3.10 -18.88
CA LYS A 172 -14.52 -2.07 -19.91
C LYS A 172 -15.46 -2.65 -20.97
N ARG A 173 -16.56 -1.96 -21.23
CA ARG A 173 -17.53 -2.35 -22.26
C ARG A 173 -17.48 -1.35 -23.39
N ASP A 174 -17.44 -1.84 -24.60
CA ASP A 174 -17.57 -0.97 -25.75
C ASP A 174 -19.04 -0.57 -25.94
N SER A 175 -19.25 0.59 -26.57
CA SER A 175 -20.59 1.09 -26.90
C SER A 175 -21.22 0.25 -27.99
N GLU A 176 -22.55 0.29 -28.10
CA GLU A 176 -23.30 -0.32 -29.18
C GLU A 176 -22.79 0.14 -30.56
N ALA A 177 -22.45 1.44 -30.68
CA ALA A 177 -21.91 2.00 -31.91
C ALA A 177 -20.59 1.32 -32.35
N ALA A 178 -19.74 0.89 -31.42
CA ALA A 178 -18.50 0.18 -31.74
C ALA A 178 -18.77 -1.20 -32.37
N TYR A 179 -19.78 -1.93 -31.88
CA TYR A 179 -20.17 -3.22 -32.46
C TYR A 179 -20.87 -3.08 -33.79
N THR A 180 -21.74 -2.09 -33.95
CA THR A 180 -22.42 -1.85 -35.24
C THR A 180 -21.43 -1.41 -36.32
N ALA A 181 -20.35 -0.71 -35.96
CA ALA A 181 -19.28 -0.35 -36.89
C ALA A 181 -18.58 -1.56 -37.54
N ILE A 182 -18.52 -2.70 -36.83
CA ILE A 182 -17.98 -3.97 -37.38
C ILE A 182 -19.05 -4.87 -37.96
N GLY A 183 -20.28 -4.38 -38.17
CA GLY A 183 -21.37 -5.08 -38.82
C GLY A 183 -22.24 -5.95 -37.88
N VAL A 184 -22.09 -5.86 -36.57
CA VAL A 184 -23.00 -6.54 -35.64
C VAL A 184 -24.32 -5.80 -35.58
N PRO A 185 -25.47 -6.47 -35.81
CA PRO A 185 -26.77 -5.84 -35.61
C PRO A 185 -26.98 -5.39 -34.16
N ALA A 186 -27.60 -4.23 -33.95
CA ALA A 186 -27.78 -3.62 -32.63
C ALA A 186 -28.43 -4.58 -31.61
N GLU A 187 -29.38 -5.39 -32.06
CA GLU A 187 -30.07 -6.40 -31.24
C GLU A 187 -29.16 -7.49 -30.70
N TRP A 188 -28.02 -7.77 -31.36
CA TRP A 188 -27.06 -8.79 -30.93
C TRP A 188 -25.95 -8.27 -30.02
N VAL A 189 -25.83 -6.96 -29.84
CA VAL A 189 -24.79 -6.37 -28.96
C VAL A 189 -25.00 -6.80 -27.51
N ALA A 190 -26.20 -6.68 -26.98
CA ALA A 190 -26.49 -7.07 -25.59
C ALA A 190 -26.29 -8.59 -25.35
N PRO A 191 -26.73 -9.51 -26.24
CA PRO A 191 -26.42 -10.94 -26.16
C PRO A 191 -24.92 -11.23 -26.20
N LEU A 192 -24.14 -10.59 -27.07
CA LEU A 192 -22.67 -10.73 -27.12
C LEU A 192 -22.01 -10.31 -25.81
N GLN A 193 -22.36 -9.13 -25.29
CA GLN A 193 -21.83 -8.66 -24.01
C GLN A 193 -22.22 -9.58 -22.85
N LYS A 194 -23.43 -10.16 -22.88
CA LYS A 194 -23.90 -11.12 -21.89
C LYS A 194 -23.21 -12.49 -22.00
N ALA A 195 -22.75 -12.85 -23.19
CA ALA A 195 -21.90 -14.03 -23.43
C ALA A 195 -20.45 -13.84 -22.99
N GLY A 196 -20.06 -12.60 -22.57
CA GLY A 196 -18.71 -12.29 -22.13
C GLY A 196 -17.85 -11.52 -23.14
N TYR A 197 -18.37 -11.27 -24.32
CA TYR A 197 -17.71 -10.47 -25.36
C TYR A 197 -18.00 -8.98 -25.11
N LEU A 198 -17.31 -8.40 -24.11
CA LEU A 198 -17.60 -7.05 -23.61
C LEU A 198 -17.01 -5.93 -24.46
N THR A 199 -16.02 -6.24 -25.29
CA THR A 199 -15.37 -5.31 -26.21
C THR A 199 -15.31 -5.91 -27.60
N VAL A 200 -15.23 -5.07 -28.63
CA VAL A 200 -15.02 -5.51 -30.00
C VAL A 200 -13.76 -6.36 -30.12
N ALA A 201 -12.67 -5.94 -29.47
CA ALA A 201 -11.42 -6.68 -29.43
C ALA A 201 -11.57 -8.10 -28.82
N SER A 202 -12.57 -8.35 -27.99
CA SER A 202 -12.83 -9.69 -27.42
C SER A 202 -13.38 -10.69 -28.46
N LEU A 203 -13.80 -10.24 -29.64
CA LEU A 203 -14.21 -11.08 -30.75
C LEU A 203 -13.03 -11.48 -31.66
N GLU A 204 -11.87 -10.85 -31.48
CA GLU A 204 -10.69 -11.15 -32.29
C GLU A 204 -10.17 -12.57 -32.00
N GLY A 205 -9.98 -13.36 -33.08
CA GLY A 205 -9.40 -14.70 -32.99
C GLY A 205 -10.28 -15.77 -32.33
N VAL A 206 -11.54 -15.44 -32.00
CA VAL A 206 -12.47 -16.40 -31.40
C VAL A 206 -13.06 -17.33 -32.47
N ASN A 207 -13.33 -18.57 -32.09
CA ASN A 207 -14.02 -19.52 -32.98
C ASN A 207 -15.47 -19.07 -33.25
N PRO A 208 -15.88 -18.70 -34.50
CA PRO A 208 -17.20 -18.20 -34.81
C PRO A 208 -18.33 -19.17 -34.45
N ALA A 209 -18.11 -20.48 -34.60
CA ALA A 209 -19.11 -21.49 -34.23
C ALA A 209 -19.42 -21.49 -32.72
N LYS A 210 -18.39 -21.23 -31.87
CA LYS A 210 -18.57 -21.11 -30.42
C LYS A 210 -19.40 -19.86 -30.08
N VAL A 211 -19.03 -18.71 -30.61
CA VAL A 211 -19.76 -17.45 -30.39
C VAL A 211 -21.22 -17.60 -30.84
N HIS A 212 -21.44 -18.14 -32.03
CA HIS A 212 -22.79 -18.42 -32.58
C HIS A 212 -23.61 -19.28 -31.60
N GLN A 213 -23.06 -20.42 -31.15
CA GLN A 213 -23.73 -21.31 -30.21
C GLN A 213 -24.12 -20.59 -28.90
N GLU A 214 -23.24 -19.78 -28.34
CA GLU A 214 -23.46 -19.06 -27.11
C GLU A 214 -24.55 -18.01 -27.21
N ILE A 215 -24.53 -17.16 -28.26
CA ILE A 215 -25.55 -16.12 -28.45
C ILE A 215 -26.92 -16.68 -28.86
N CYS A 216 -26.96 -17.70 -29.70
CA CYS A 216 -28.21 -18.41 -30.03
C CYS A 216 -28.79 -19.13 -28.80
N GLY A 217 -27.93 -19.69 -27.97
CA GLY A 217 -28.31 -20.27 -26.67
C GLY A 217 -28.95 -19.24 -25.75
N LEU A 218 -28.41 -18.02 -25.68
CA LEU A 218 -28.99 -16.90 -24.92
C LEU A 218 -30.33 -16.45 -25.50
N ASN A 219 -30.46 -16.34 -26.84
CA ASN A 219 -31.71 -16.01 -27.51
C ASN A 219 -32.83 -16.99 -27.13
N LYS A 220 -32.56 -18.29 -27.19
CA LYS A 220 -33.50 -19.35 -26.78
C LYS A 220 -33.82 -19.30 -25.28
N LYS A 221 -32.79 -19.17 -24.43
CA LYS A 221 -32.91 -19.16 -22.93
C LYS A 221 -33.75 -17.99 -22.44
N PHE A 222 -33.54 -16.80 -23.01
CA PHE A 222 -34.22 -15.57 -22.58
C PHE A 222 -35.44 -15.22 -23.45
N LYS A 223 -35.77 -16.05 -24.45
CA LYS A 223 -36.92 -15.86 -25.38
C LYS A 223 -36.92 -14.47 -26.02
N LEU A 224 -35.74 -14.03 -26.51
CA LEU A 224 -35.58 -12.68 -27.07
C LEU A 224 -36.33 -12.49 -28.42
N GLY A 225 -36.58 -13.57 -29.15
CA GLY A 225 -37.32 -13.52 -30.40
C GLY A 225 -36.50 -13.00 -31.60
N TYR A 226 -35.19 -12.91 -31.48
CA TYR A 226 -34.31 -12.45 -32.55
C TYR A 226 -34.09 -13.54 -33.60
N THR A 227 -33.96 -13.15 -34.87
CA THR A 227 -33.52 -14.06 -35.93
C THR A 227 -32.05 -14.42 -35.70
N ASN A 228 -31.78 -15.73 -35.56
CA ASN A 228 -30.40 -16.16 -35.28
C ASN A 228 -29.49 -15.82 -36.48
N PRO A 229 -28.31 -15.23 -36.25
CA PRO A 229 -27.34 -15.00 -37.32
C PRO A 229 -26.81 -16.33 -37.84
N THR A 230 -26.27 -16.33 -39.03
CA THR A 230 -25.51 -17.47 -39.55
C THR A 230 -24.08 -17.52 -38.96
N ILE A 231 -23.46 -18.68 -39.06
CA ILE A 231 -22.02 -18.81 -38.60
C ILE A 231 -21.12 -17.90 -39.45
N ASP A 232 -21.44 -17.72 -40.74
CA ASP A 232 -20.67 -16.87 -41.66
C ASP A 232 -20.78 -15.37 -41.28
N GLU A 233 -21.97 -14.93 -40.86
CA GLU A 233 -22.15 -13.57 -40.34
C GLU A 233 -21.32 -13.34 -39.06
N VAL A 234 -21.34 -14.29 -38.13
CA VAL A 234 -20.51 -14.21 -36.90
C VAL A 234 -19.01 -14.25 -37.24
N ALA A 235 -18.62 -15.01 -38.25
CA ALA A 235 -17.24 -15.03 -38.75
C ALA A 235 -16.84 -13.68 -39.38
N ALA A 236 -17.77 -13.03 -40.09
CA ALA A 236 -17.54 -11.68 -40.62
C ALA A 236 -17.30 -10.65 -39.49
N TRP A 237 -18.09 -10.70 -38.40
CA TRP A 237 -17.88 -9.83 -37.23
C TRP A 237 -16.52 -10.06 -36.59
N ALA A 238 -16.12 -11.33 -36.36
CA ALA A 238 -14.83 -11.69 -35.77
C ALA A 238 -13.64 -11.25 -36.64
N ASN A 239 -13.78 -11.25 -37.96
CA ASN A 239 -12.76 -10.79 -38.90
C ASN A 239 -12.68 -9.26 -38.95
N ALA A 240 -13.83 -8.56 -38.89
CA ALA A 240 -13.87 -7.10 -38.84
C ALA A 240 -13.32 -6.54 -37.51
N ALA A 241 -13.40 -7.31 -36.44
CA ALA A 241 -12.82 -6.93 -35.14
C ALA A 241 -11.26 -6.90 -35.09
N LYS A 242 -10.58 -7.41 -36.15
CA LYS A 242 -9.12 -7.39 -36.30
C LYS A 242 -8.56 -6.09 -36.90
N GLN A 243 -9.42 -5.22 -37.41
CA GLN A 243 -9.04 -3.94 -38.01
C GLN A 243 -9.14 -2.81 -36.99
#